data_f001b2a14970a7e51b1332ef0c09dbca
#
_entry.id   f001b2a14970a7e51b1332ef0c09dbca
#
_cell.length_a   1.000
_cell.length_b   1.000
_cell.length_c   1.000
_cell.angle_alpha   90.00
_cell.angle_beta   90.00
_cell.angle_gamma   90.00
#
_symmetry.space_group_name_H-M   'P 1'
#
loop_
_entity.id
_entity.type
_entity.pdbx_description
1 polymer ?
#
loop_
_entity_poly.entity_id
_entity_poly.type
_entity_poly.pdbx_seq_one_letter_code
_entity_poly.pdbx_strand_id
1 'polypeptide(L)'
;EAMGFARNIVILTHPREHRVRDFDAAAARFVYRRYPKFVRAFEESGRVYEAAQALVEKRSKEGRAFVIRPARPIGIPRLTHKPEDIRRAYELGRRDATARLPALRAWASSFV
;
A
#
# COMPACT_ATOMS: atom_id res chain seq x y z
N GLU A 1 14.24 -6.08 5.11
CA GLU A 1 15.23 -6.29 6.21
C GLU A 1 15.76 -7.72 6.23
N ALA A 2 14.94 -8.72 5.97
CA ALA A 2 15.39 -10.10 5.87
C ALA A 2 16.52 -10.32 4.82
N MET A 3 16.61 -9.44 3.82
CA MET A 3 17.66 -9.44 2.79
C MET A 3 18.85 -8.52 3.09
N GLY A 4 18.97 -7.97 4.31
CA GLY A 4 20.10 -7.14 4.74
C GLY A 4 20.05 -5.67 4.35
N PHE A 5 18.96 -5.20 3.69
CA PHE A 5 18.83 -3.78 3.35
C PHE A 5 18.38 -2.97 4.56
N ALA A 6 19.24 -2.04 5.01
CA ALA A 6 18.94 -1.18 6.18
C ALA A 6 17.94 -0.07 5.86
N ARG A 7 17.83 0.32 4.59
CA ARG A 7 16.97 1.43 4.11
C ARG A 7 16.26 1.04 2.85
N ASN A 8 14.99 1.48 2.73
CA ASN A 8 14.12 1.05 1.66
C ASN A 8 13.26 2.20 1.15
N ILE A 9 13.01 2.23 -0.16
CA ILE A 9 11.97 3.04 -0.76
C ILE A 9 10.73 2.15 -0.86
N VAL A 10 9.63 2.61 -0.27
CA VAL A 10 8.36 1.86 -0.22
C VAL A 10 7.33 2.61 -1.05
N ILE A 11 6.83 1.98 -2.10
CA ILE A 11 5.76 2.52 -2.95
C ILE A 11 4.46 1.82 -2.57
N LEU A 12 3.48 2.61 -2.13
CA LEU A 12 2.17 2.13 -1.74
C LEU A 12 1.12 2.57 -2.77
N THR A 13 0.14 1.71 -3.01
CA THR A 13 -0.95 1.95 -3.96
C THR A 13 -2.19 2.58 -3.31
N HIS A 14 -2.19 2.69 -1.99
CA HIS A 14 -3.29 3.24 -1.21
C HIS A 14 -2.86 4.48 -0.43
N PRO A 15 -3.75 5.49 -0.25
CA PRO A 15 -3.49 6.63 0.61
C PRO A 15 -3.40 6.20 2.09
N ARG A 16 -2.95 7.12 2.95
CA ARG A 16 -2.73 6.83 4.38
C ARG A 16 -3.99 6.37 5.12
N GLU A 17 -5.13 6.90 4.76
CA GLU A 17 -6.42 6.65 5.42
C GLU A 17 -7.16 5.43 4.88
N HIS A 18 -6.51 4.63 4.02
CA HIS A 18 -7.14 3.43 3.48
C HIS A 18 -7.28 2.37 4.58
N ARG A 19 -8.53 2.04 4.90
CA ARG A 19 -8.88 0.91 5.77
C ARG A 19 -9.41 -0.24 4.94
N VAL A 20 -8.96 -1.45 5.26
CA VAL A 20 -9.58 -2.67 4.71
C VAL A 20 -10.99 -2.76 5.29
N ARG A 21 -11.99 -2.84 4.44
CA ARG A 21 -13.40 -2.91 4.88
C ARG A 21 -13.70 -4.28 5.50
N ASP A 22 -14.18 -4.30 6.73
CA ASP A 22 -14.63 -5.53 7.43
C ASP A 22 -15.80 -6.25 6.71
N PHE A 23 -16.50 -5.54 5.81
CA PHE A 23 -17.58 -6.11 5.01
C PHE A 23 -17.13 -7.32 4.18
N ASP A 24 -15.91 -7.31 3.68
CA ASP A 24 -15.38 -8.41 2.87
C ASP A 24 -15.18 -9.70 3.71
N ALA A 25 -14.88 -9.56 5.01
CA ALA A 25 -14.72 -10.69 5.92
C ALA A 25 -16.04 -11.40 6.22
N ALA A 26 -17.12 -10.66 6.47
CA ALA A 26 -18.44 -11.23 6.73
C ALA A 26 -19.00 -11.96 5.49
N ALA A 27 -18.85 -11.34 4.31
CA ALA A 27 -19.22 -11.96 3.05
C ALA A 27 -18.41 -13.24 2.78
N ALA A 28 -17.09 -13.21 3.04
CA ALA A 28 -16.22 -14.37 2.89
C ALA A 28 -16.61 -15.52 3.81
N ARG A 29 -17.00 -15.25 5.08
CA ARG A 29 -17.51 -16.28 6.01
C ARG A 29 -18.74 -16.99 5.47
N PHE A 30 -19.66 -16.25 4.87
CA PHE A 30 -20.89 -16.83 4.33
C PHE A 30 -20.65 -17.62 3.05
N VAL A 31 -19.94 -17.03 2.08
CA VAL A 31 -19.70 -17.62 0.76
C VAL A 31 -18.76 -18.83 0.88
N TYR A 32 -17.69 -18.71 1.67
CA TYR A 32 -16.65 -19.74 1.80
C TYR A 32 -16.76 -20.57 3.07
N ARG A 33 -17.97 -20.69 3.65
CA ARG A 33 -18.21 -21.46 4.89
C ARG A 33 -17.70 -22.90 4.84
N ARG A 34 -17.61 -23.50 3.64
CA ARG A 34 -17.07 -24.85 3.42
C ARG A 34 -15.54 -24.93 3.47
N TYR A 35 -14.87 -23.78 3.48
CA TYR A 35 -13.41 -23.68 3.45
C TYR A 35 -12.89 -22.85 4.65
N PRO A 36 -12.98 -23.40 5.87
CA PRO A 36 -12.67 -22.66 7.10
C PRO A 36 -11.22 -22.14 7.15
N LYS A 37 -10.28 -22.89 6.57
CA LYS A 37 -8.87 -22.44 6.47
C LYS A 37 -8.72 -21.20 5.58
N PHE A 38 -9.46 -21.15 4.49
CA PHE A 38 -9.48 -19.97 3.59
C PHE A 38 -10.07 -18.76 4.31
N VAL A 39 -11.20 -18.92 5.00
CA VAL A 39 -11.85 -17.84 5.75
C VAL A 39 -10.88 -17.28 6.80
N ARG A 40 -10.21 -18.14 7.55
CA ARG A 40 -9.21 -17.72 8.55
C ARG A 40 -8.05 -16.96 7.91
N ALA A 41 -7.48 -17.47 6.81
CA ALA A 41 -6.40 -16.79 6.09
C ALA A 41 -6.85 -15.43 5.55
N PHE A 42 -8.09 -15.31 5.08
CA PHE A 42 -8.67 -14.07 4.62
C PHE A 42 -8.82 -13.03 5.74
N GLU A 43 -9.30 -13.44 6.91
CA GLU A 43 -9.42 -12.60 8.10
C GLU A 43 -8.03 -12.15 8.62
N GLU A 44 -7.07 -13.08 8.64
CA GLU A 44 -5.70 -12.78 9.03
C GLU A 44 -5.00 -11.80 8.06
N SER A 45 -5.36 -11.81 6.77
CA SER A 45 -4.77 -10.93 5.77
C SER A 45 -4.96 -9.45 6.10
N GLY A 46 -6.10 -9.06 6.67
CA GLY A 46 -6.37 -7.70 7.13
C GLY A 46 -5.40 -7.27 8.25
N ARG A 47 -5.20 -8.13 9.24
CA ARG A 47 -4.27 -7.87 10.35
C ARG A 47 -2.81 -7.80 9.88
N VAL A 48 -2.42 -8.70 8.97
CA VAL A 48 -1.07 -8.67 8.37
C VAL A 48 -0.86 -7.38 7.60
N TYR A 49 -1.86 -6.93 6.84
CA TYR A 49 -1.81 -5.67 6.12
C TYR A 49 -1.66 -4.47 7.06
N GLU A 50 -2.46 -4.40 8.12
CA GLU A 50 -2.37 -3.33 9.13
C GLU A 50 -1.02 -3.33 9.84
N ALA A 51 -0.50 -4.51 10.23
CA ALA A 51 0.81 -4.63 10.83
C ALA A 51 1.94 -4.18 9.88
N ALA A 52 1.85 -4.53 8.60
CA ALA A 52 2.78 -4.08 7.58
C ALA A 52 2.75 -2.56 7.39
N GLN A 53 1.56 -1.95 7.38
CA GLN A 53 1.40 -0.49 7.32
C GLN A 53 2.00 0.20 8.54
N ALA A 54 1.74 -0.32 9.73
CA ALA A 54 2.31 0.21 10.97
C ALA A 54 3.85 0.13 10.98
N LEU A 55 4.41 -0.98 10.46
CA LEU A 55 5.86 -1.13 10.31
C LEU A 55 6.45 -0.11 9.34
N VAL A 56 5.81 0.11 8.19
CA VAL A 56 6.24 1.10 7.20
C VAL A 56 6.22 2.51 7.81
N GLU A 57 5.17 2.87 8.54
CA GLU A 57 5.07 4.16 9.21
C GLU A 57 6.18 4.33 10.27
N LYS A 58 6.44 3.30 11.07
CA LYS A 58 7.52 3.29 12.05
C LYS A 58 8.88 3.51 11.39
N ARG A 59 9.18 2.75 10.33
CA ARG A 59 10.44 2.86 9.58
C ARG A 59 10.61 4.20 8.89
N SER A 60 9.52 4.78 8.42
CA SER A 60 9.52 6.13 7.84
C SER A 60 9.88 7.19 8.88
N LYS A 61 9.32 7.11 10.09
CA LYS A 61 9.64 8.02 11.20
C LYS A 61 11.10 7.87 11.67
N GLU A 62 11.64 6.66 11.61
CA GLU A 62 13.04 6.37 11.94
C GLU A 62 14.01 6.78 10.81
N GLY A 63 13.55 7.34 9.69
CA GLY A 63 14.37 7.68 8.53
C GLY A 63 14.89 6.47 7.75
N ARG A 64 14.42 5.25 8.06
CA ARG A 64 14.85 3.99 7.44
C ARG A 64 14.00 3.58 6.24
N ALA A 65 12.89 4.25 6.01
CA ALA A 65 12.06 4.07 4.82
C ALA A 65 11.62 5.42 4.25
N PHE A 66 11.74 5.58 2.95
CA PHE A 66 11.11 6.68 2.22
C PHE A 66 9.82 6.17 1.57
N VAL A 67 8.69 6.77 1.94
CA VAL A 67 7.38 6.30 1.50
C VAL A 67 6.81 7.21 0.41
N ILE A 68 6.46 6.60 -0.73
CA ILE A 68 5.70 7.24 -1.81
C ILE A 68 4.31 6.59 -1.82
N ARG A 69 3.27 7.40 -1.72
CA ARG A 69 1.88 6.94 -1.76
C ARG A 69 1.00 7.96 -2.47
N PRO A 70 -0.16 7.56 -3.00
CA PRO A 70 -1.12 8.50 -3.57
C PRO A 70 -1.58 9.53 -2.54
N ALA A 71 -1.68 10.79 -2.95
CA ALA A 71 -2.19 11.87 -2.10
C ALA A 71 -3.68 11.68 -1.76
N ARG A 72 -4.42 10.99 -2.62
CA ARG A 72 -5.86 10.68 -2.48
C ARG A 72 -6.19 9.34 -3.15
N PRO A 73 -7.36 8.74 -2.84
CA PRO A 73 -7.79 7.50 -3.47
C PRO A 73 -7.78 7.62 -5.00
N ILE A 74 -7.27 6.59 -5.67
CA ILE A 74 -7.15 6.58 -7.13
C ILE A 74 -8.52 6.57 -7.81
N GLY A 75 -9.56 6.06 -7.11
CA GLY A 75 -10.96 6.11 -7.59
C GLY A 75 -11.22 5.24 -8.81
N ILE A 76 -10.46 4.17 -8.99
CA ILE A 76 -10.60 3.24 -10.10
C ILE A 76 -11.15 1.92 -9.59
N PRO A 77 -12.14 1.31 -10.28
CA PRO A 77 -12.63 -0.01 -9.93
C PRO A 77 -11.52 -1.05 -9.95
N ARG A 78 -11.52 -1.99 -8.99
CA ARG A 78 -10.50 -3.05 -8.85
C ARG A 78 -10.31 -3.88 -10.13
N LEU A 79 -11.38 -4.09 -10.89
CA LEU A 79 -11.40 -4.90 -12.11
C LEU A 79 -11.77 -4.04 -13.34
N THR A 80 -11.18 -2.85 -13.43
CA THR A 80 -11.40 -2.03 -14.64
C THR A 80 -10.61 -2.59 -15.83
N HIS A 81 -11.25 -2.61 -16.99
CA HIS A 81 -10.62 -2.91 -18.27
C HIS A 81 -10.60 -1.68 -19.20
N LYS A 82 -11.02 -0.51 -18.68
CA LYS A 82 -11.10 0.72 -19.46
C LYS A 82 -9.71 1.36 -19.57
N PRO A 83 -9.19 1.54 -20.80
CA PRO A 83 -7.85 2.16 -20.98
C PRO A 83 -7.72 3.56 -20.36
N GLU A 84 -8.82 4.33 -20.34
CA GLU A 84 -8.88 5.67 -19.77
C GLU A 84 -8.62 5.66 -18.27
N ASP A 85 -9.20 4.68 -17.57
CA ASP A 85 -9.01 4.52 -16.12
C ASP A 85 -7.56 4.16 -15.80
N ILE A 86 -6.99 3.24 -16.58
CA ILE A 86 -5.59 2.81 -16.43
C ILE A 86 -4.65 3.98 -16.70
N ARG A 87 -4.88 4.75 -17.76
CA ARG A 87 -4.09 5.95 -18.08
C ARG A 87 -4.17 6.99 -16.98
N ARG A 88 -5.38 7.26 -16.46
CA ARG A 88 -5.60 8.18 -15.35
C ARG A 88 -4.84 7.76 -14.10
N ALA A 89 -4.84 6.46 -13.75
CA ALA A 89 -4.06 5.93 -12.63
C ALA A 89 -2.56 6.14 -12.83
N TYR A 90 -2.06 5.85 -14.02
CA TYR A 90 -0.66 6.05 -14.38
C TYR A 90 -0.22 7.50 -14.24
N GLU A 91 -0.97 8.43 -14.80
CA GLU A 91 -0.65 9.86 -14.75
C GLU A 91 -0.71 10.41 -13.32
N LEU A 92 -1.67 9.93 -12.52
CA LEU A 92 -1.77 10.27 -11.10
C LEU A 92 -0.53 9.80 -10.32
N GLY A 93 -0.16 8.54 -10.49
CA GLY A 93 1.04 7.97 -9.86
C GLY A 93 2.32 8.69 -10.28
N ARG A 94 2.46 8.97 -11.58
CA ARG A 94 3.60 9.71 -12.13
C ARG A 94 3.70 11.12 -11.53
N ARG A 95 2.59 11.84 -11.46
CA ARG A 95 2.54 13.20 -10.88
C ARG A 95 2.93 13.18 -9.40
N ASP A 96 2.31 12.28 -8.63
CA ASP A 96 2.54 12.20 -7.19
C ASP A 96 3.99 11.76 -6.88
N ALA A 97 4.55 10.82 -7.66
CA ALA A 97 5.95 10.42 -7.55
C ALA A 97 6.92 11.55 -7.92
N THR A 98 6.64 12.27 -9.03
CA THR A 98 7.47 13.40 -9.46
C THR A 98 7.51 14.50 -8.39
N ALA A 99 6.40 14.81 -7.76
CA ALA A 99 6.33 15.77 -6.66
C ALA A 99 7.18 15.36 -5.44
N ARG A 100 7.43 14.05 -5.27
CA ARG A 100 8.24 13.52 -4.16
C ARG A 100 9.73 13.38 -4.49
N LEU A 101 10.13 13.51 -5.74
CA LEU A 101 11.53 13.35 -6.17
C LEU A 101 12.54 14.25 -5.45
N PRO A 102 12.28 15.56 -5.23
CA PRO A 102 13.23 16.41 -4.50
C PRO A 102 13.48 15.90 -3.08
N ALA A 103 12.42 15.54 -2.36
CA ALA A 103 12.52 14.98 -1.01
C ALA A 103 13.20 13.61 -0.99
N LEU A 104 12.95 12.76 -1.98
CA LEU A 104 13.62 11.48 -2.13
C LEU A 104 15.13 11.66 -2.35
N ARG A 105 15.52 12.59 -3.21
CA ARG A 105 16.94 12.89 -3.47
C ARG A 105 17.64 13.39 -2.22
N ALA A 106 17.02 14.32 -1.49
CA ALA A 106 17.56 14.83 -0.22
C ALA A 106 17.70 13.69 0.82
N TRP A 107 16.70 12.83 0.93
CA TRP A 107 16.75 11.66 1.81
C TRP A 107 17.86 10.69 1.40
N ALA A 108 18.00 10.37 0.13
CA ALA A 108 19.05 9.49 -0.37
C ALA A 108 20.45 10.07 -0.15
N SER A 109 20.64 11.36 -0.39
CA SER A 109 21.93 12.04 -0.21
C SER A 109 22.36 12.15 1.26
N SER A 110 21.44 12.06 2.22
CA SER A 110 21.77 12.10 3.65
C SER A 110 22.56 10.88 4.14
N PHE A 111 22.83 9.90 3.27
CA PHE A 111 23.51 8.63 3.60
C PHE A 111 24.82 8.37 2.83
N VAL A 112 25.12 9.27 1.92
CA VAL A 112 26.35 9.19 1.12
C VAL A 112 27.51 9.88 1.80
#